data_4de5ef17d6d4d298b2926600392c4e49
#
_entry.id   4de5ef17d6d4d298b2926600392c4e49
#
_cell.length_a   1.000
_cell.length_b   1.000
_cell.length_c   1.000
_cell.angle_alpha   90.00
_cell.angle_beta   90.00
_cell.angle_gamma   90.00
#
_symmetry.space_group_name_H-M   'P 1'
#
loop_
_entity.id
_entity.type
_entity.pdbx_description
1 polymer ?
#
loop_
_entity_poly.entity_id
_entity_poly.type
_entity_poly.pdbx_seq_one_letter_code
_entity_poly.pdbx_strand_id
1 'polypeptide(L)'
;MDGNELIAVLDATTDAVARARRGKGPTLIEARTYRHKGHSRLDTGERYRAAEEVESWLAQDPLPRAAALLPEGAVERIRQEVEAEVERVVEDAKSAPWPDPEREGRSMATKEPA
;
A
#
# COMPACT_ATOMS: atom_id res chain seq x y z
N MET A 1 -9.42 -9.46 10.38
CA MET A 1 -8.64 -8.62 11.30
C MET A 1 -8.80 -7.14 10.95
N ASP A 2 -8.45 -6.23 11.84
CA ASP A 2 -8.30 -4.80 11.52
C ASP A 2 -7.05 -4.60 10.67
N GLY A 3 -7.21 -4.15 9.42
CA GLY A 3 -6.12 -3.90 8.50
C GLY A 3 -5.48 -2.50 8.68
N ASN A 4 -6.04 -1.65 9.52
CA ASN A 4 -5.48 -0.36 9.90
C ASN A 4 -4.63 -0.44 11.17
N GLU A 5 -4.56 -1.60 11.80
CA GLU A 5 -3.73 -1.82 12.98
C GLU A 5 -2.41 -2.51 12.57
N LEU A 6 -1.32 -1.74 12.56
CA LEU A 6 -0.01 -2.17 12.06
C LEU A 6 0.51 -3.44 12.75
N ILE A 7 0.41 -3.49 14.07
CA ILE A 7 0.94 -4.64 14.84
C ILE A 7 0.12 -5.90 14.57
N ALA A 8 -1.22 -5.78 14.48
CA ALA A 8 -2.07 -6.93 14.16
C ALA A 8 -1.76 -7.49 12.75
N VAL A 9 -1.48 -6.61 11.77
CA VAL A 9 -1.08 -7.03 10.42
C VAL A 9 0.29 -7.71 10.45
N LEU A 10 1.25 -7.15 11.18
CA LEU A 10 2.59 -7.72 11.34
C LEU A 10 2.53 -9.12 11.96
N ASP A 11 1.80 -9.28 13.05
CA ASP A 11 1.67 -10.56 13.76
C ASP A 11 1.01 -11.63 12.88
N ALA A 12 -0.14 -11.31 12.26
CA ALA A 12 -0.84 -12.24 11.39
C ALA A 12 0.02 -12.65 10.17
N THR A 13 0.77 -11.70 9.60
CA THR A 13 1.65 -11.98 8.46
C THR A 13 2.85 -12.83 8.90
N THR A 14 3.43 -12.54 10.05
CA THR A 14 4.55 -13.31 10.62
C THR A 14 4.13 -14.75 10.86
N ASP A 15 2.98 -14.98 11.44
CA ASP A 15 2.44 -16.33 11.68
C ASP A 15 2.16 -17.06 10.37
N ALA A 16 1.57 -16.38 9.38
CA ALA A 16 1.29 -16.95 8.06
C ALA A 16 2.58 -17.37 7.35
N VAL A 17 3.61 -16.54 7.36
CA VAL A 17 4.93 -16.82 6.79
C VAL A 17 5.60 -17.99 7.52
N ALA A 18 5.59 -17.97 8.84
CA ALA A 18 6.16 -19.05 9.64
C ALA A 18 5.45 -20.39 9.38
N ARG A 19 4.13 -20.37 9.22
CA ARG A 19 3.34 -21.55 8.84
C ARG A 19 3.75 -22.09 7.46
N ALA A 20 3.84 -21.20 6.46
CA ALA A 20 4.23 -21.58 5.10
C ALA A 20 5.65 -22.17 5.05
N ARG A 21 6.62 -21.55 5.74
CA ARG A 21 8.00 -22.04 5.83
C ARG A 21 8.12 -23.41 6.49
N ARG A 22 7.19 -23.78 7.36
CA ARG A 22 7.09 -25.13 7.94
C ARG A 22 6.35 -26.15 7.05
N GLY A 23 6.04 -25.81 5.81
CA GLY A 23 5.33 -26.69 4.87
C GLY A 23 3.85 -26.92 5.21
N LYS A 24 3.24 -26.08 6.06
CA LYS A 24 1.83 -26.24 6.50
C LYS A 24 0.81 -25.59 5.55
N GLY A 25 1.24 -25.26 4.33
CA GLY A 25 0.40 -24.67 3.30
C GLY A 25 0.18 -23.17 3.45
N PRO A 26 -0.60 -22.57 2.54
CA PRO A 26 -0.89 -21.13 2.52
C PRO A 26 -1.84 -20.73 3.64
N THR A 27 -1.89 -19.43 3.89
CA THR A 27 -2.85 -18.79 4.80
C THR A 27 -3.54 -17.65 4.07
N LEU A 28 -4.88 -17.62 4.13
CA LEU A 28 -5.66 -16.46 3.68
C LEU A 28 -5.82 -15.51 4.86
N ILE A 29 -5.43 -14.26 4.68
CA ILE A 29 -5.62 -13.18 5.66
C ILE A 29 -6.66 -12.20 5.12
N GLU A 30 -7.78 -12.04 5.80
CA GLU A 30 -8.75 -10.98 5.54
C GLU A 30 -8.41 -9.78 6.41
N ALA A 31 -7.91 -8.69 5.78
CA ALA A 31 -7.61 -7.41 6.42
C ALA A 31 -8.67 -6.38 6.02
N ARG A 32 -9.45 -5.90 6.98
CA ARG A 32 -10.48 -4.87 6.76
C ARG A 32 -9.81 -3.51 6.84
N THR A 33 -9.92 -2.73 5.77
CA THR A 33 -9.36 -1.38 5.65
C THR A 33 -10.42 -0.42 5.16
N TYR A 34 -10.10 0.87 5.20
CA TYR A 34 -10.96 1.93 4.66
C TYR A 34 -10.15 2.84 3.73
N ARG A 35 -10.71 3.16 2.58
CA ARG A 35 -10.11 4.10 1.65
C ARG A 35 -10.53 5.53 2.01
N HIS A 36 -9.63 6.32 2.56
CA HIS A 36 -9.91 7.68 3.04
C HIS A 36 -10.31 8.63 1.91
N LYS A 37 -9.66 8.55 0.74
CA LYS A 37 -9.95 9.39 -0.42
C LYS A 37 -10.94 8.72 -1.37
N GLY A 38 -11.54 9.49 -2.27
CA GLY A 38 -12.38 8.99 -3.34
C GLY A 38 -11.64 8.04 -4.30
N HIS A 39 -12.39 7.44 -5.22
CA HIS A 39 -11.83 6.48 -6.18
C HIS A 39 -10.86 7.15 -7.16
N SER A 40 -11.12 8.39 -7.52
CA SER A 40 -10.32 9.14 -8.48
C SER A 40 -10.20 10.61 -8.05
N ARG A 41 -9.42 11.38 -8.81
CA ARG A 41 -9.25 12.81 -8.56
C ARG A 41 -10.58 13.61 -8.61
N LEU A 42 -11.56 13.12 -9.36
CA LEU A 42 -12.89 13.78 -9.52
C LEU A 42 -13.94 13.23 -8.56
N ASP A 43 -13.63 12.16 -7.85
CA ASP A 43 -14.53 11.54 -6.89
C ASP A 43 -14.09 11.87 -5.47
N THR A 44 -14.85 12.74 -4.80
CA THR A 44 -14.60 13.10 -3.40
C THR A 44 -15.15 12.07 -2.41
N GLY A 45 -16.02 11.16 -2.88
CA GLY A 45 -16.68 10.16 -2.03
C GLY A 45 -17.91 10.68 -1.27
N GLU A 46 -18.19 11.99 -1.28
CA GLU A 46 -19.29 12.63 -0.51
C GLU A 46 -20.68 12.16 -0.94
N ARG A 47 -20.82 11.66 -2.17
CA ARG A 47 -22.10 11.20 -2.71
C ARG A 47 -22.59 9.87 -2.13
N TYR A 48 -21.69 9.05 -1.56
CA TYR A 48 -22.00 7.69 -1.15
C TYR A 48 -21.41 7.30 0.20
N ARG A 49 -20.79 8.25 0.92
CA ARG A 49 -20.25 8.06 2.27
C ARG A 49 -20.71 9.17 3.18
N ALA A 50 -21.15 8.84 4.38
CA ALA A 50 -21.46 9.82 5.41
C ALA A 50 -20.16 10.45 5.95
N ALA A 51 -20.21 11.74 6.27
CA ALA A 51 -19.05 12.46 6.81
C ALA A 51 -18.56 11.83 8.11
N GLU A 52 -19.48 11.46 8.98
CA GLU A 52 -19.20 10.83 10.28
C GLU A 52 -18.51 9.48 10.13
N GLU A 53 -18.85 8.71 9.09
CA GLU A 53 -18.16 7.48 8.75
C GLU A 53 -16.71 7.76 8.37
N VAL A 54 -16.48 8.71 7.47
CA VAL A 54 -15.12 9.09 7.03
C VAL A 54 -14.28 9.59 8.20
N GLU A 55 -14.83 10.45 9.06
CA GLU A 55 -14.14 10.96 10.26
C GLU A 55 -13.78 9.83 11.24
N SER A 56 -14.70 8.91 11.47
CA SER A 56 -14.46 7.73 12.31
C SER A 56 -13.29 6.88 11.82
N TRP A 57 -13.16 6.69 10.51
CA TRP A 57 -12.04 5.95 9.94
C TRP A 57 -10.73 6.74 9.87
N LEU A 58 -10.79 8.06 9.64
CA LEU A 58 -9.62 8.93 9.72
C LEU A 58 -9.00 8.96 11.12
N ALA A 59 -9.83 8.91 12.17
CA ALA A 59 -9.36 8.79 13.55
C ALA A 59 -8.59 7.48 13.83
N GLN A 60 -8.73 6.49 12.96
CA GLN A 60 -8.07 5.19 13.02
C GLN A 60 -6.98 5.03 11.95
N ASP A 61 -6.49 6.13 11.37
CA ASP A 61 -5.42 6.12 10.38
C ASP A 61 -4.16 5.41 10.94
N PRO A 62 -3.62 4.41 10.22
CA PRO A 62 -2.44 3.67 10.67
C PRO A 62 -1.17 4.54 10.80
N LEU A 63 -1.05 5.62 10.02
CA LEU A 63 0.17 6.44 10.02
C LEU A 63 0.38 7.20 11.33
N PRO A 64 -0.60 7.96 11.87
CA PRO A 64 -0.47 8.56 13.20
C PRO A 64 -0.26 7.54 14.32
N ARG A 65 -0.94 6.39 14.24
CA ARG A 65 -0.78 5.30 15.22
C ARG A 65 0.63 4.72 15.20
N ALA A 66 1.18 4.47 14.02
CA ALA A 66 2.57 4.01 13.86
C ALA A 66 3.58 5.07 14.30
N ALA A 67 3.33 6.35 13.97
CA ALA A 67 4.19 7.46 14.37
C ALA A 67 4.34 7.57 15.90
N ALA A 68 3.27 7.29 16.64
CA ALA A 68 3.30 7.31 18.11
C ALA A 68 4.22 6.22 18.73
N LEU A 69 4.61 5.21 17.97
CA LEU A 69 5.53 4.15 18.40
C LEU A 69 7.00 4.48 18.13
N LEU A 70 7.27 5.57 17.41
CA LEU A 70 8.61 5.94 17.00
C LEU A 70 9.26 6.94 17.97
N PRO A 71 10.61 6.94 18.06
CA PRO A 71 11.35 7.96 18.83
C PRO A 71 11.10 9.37 18.27
N GLU A 72 11.28 10.37 19.13
CA GLU A 72 11.21 11.77 18.73
C GLU A 72 12.14 12.08 17.54
N GLY A 73 11.64 12.86 16.57
CA GLY A 73 12.34 13.21 15.35
C GLY A 73 12.43 12.12 14.27
N ALA A 74 12.07 10.87 14.56
CA ALA A 74 12.14 9.80 13.58
C ALA A 74 11.15 9.98 12.43
N VAL A 75 9.94 10.44 12.75
CA VAL A 75 8.88 10.68 11.73
C VAL A 75 9.33 11.73 10.72
N GLU A 76 9.91 12.83 11.19
CA GLU A 76 10.36 13.89 10.30
C GLU A 76 11.51 13.44 9.41
N ARG A 77 12.48 12.72 9.95
CA ARG A 77 13.58 12.14 9.16
C ARG A 77 13.05 11.19 8.07
N ILE A 78 12.15 10.27 8.42
CA ILE A 78 11.56 9.33 7.46
C ILE A 78 10.80 10.09 6.36
N ARG A 79 10.06 11.14 6.72
CA ARG A 79 9.34 11.96 5.75
C ARG A 79 10.28 12.58 4.73
N GLN A 80 11.38 13.21 5.19
CA GLN A 80 12.37 13.84 4.32
C GLN A 80 13.04 12.79 3.40
N GLU A 81 13.39 11.63 3.92
CA GLU A 81 13.98 10.54 3.13
C GLU A 81 13.01 10.06 2.04
N VAL A 82 11.74 9.87 2.38
CA VAL A 82 10.71 9.43 1.43
C VAL A 82 10.39 10.49 0.38
N GLU A 83 10.30 11.76 0.77
CA GLU A 83 10.08 12.87 -0.17
C GLU A 83 11.22 12.95 -1.20
N ALA A 84 12.48 12.89 -0.75
CA ALA A 84 13.65 12.89 -1.65
C ALA A 84 13.65 11.66 -2.58
N GLU A 85 13.26 10.49 -2.09
CA GLU A 85 13.18 9.29 -2.92
C GLU A 85 12.07 9.40 -3.97
N VAL A 86 10.89 9.90 -3.61
CA VAL A 86 9.78 10.11 -4.55
C VAL A 86 10.17 11.11 -5.66
N GLU A 87 10.83 12.22 -5.29
CA GLU A 87 11.32 13.19 -6.28
C GLU A 87 12.29 12.53 -7.27
N ARG A 88 13.26 11.76 -6.77
CA ARG A 88 14.21 11.02 -7.62
C ARG A 88 13.50 10.04 -8.55
N VAL A 89 12.57 9.24 -8.04
CA VAL A 89 11.81 8.26 -8.84
C VAL A 89 10.97 8.95 -9.93
N VAL A 90 10.40 10.12 -9.64
CA VAL A 90 9.65 10.92 -10.62
C VAL A 90 10.58 11.40 -11.75
N GLU A 91 11.78 11.89 -11.43
CA GLU A 91 12.74 12.32 -12.46
C GLU A 91 13.27 11.13 -13.27
N ASP A 92 13.55 10.00 -12.63
CA ASP A 92 13.94 8.76 -13.33
C ASP A 92 12.84 8.32 -14.29
N ALA A 93 11.58 8.36 -13.88
CA ALA A 93 10.44 8.01 -14.73
C ALA A 93 10.24 8.97 -15.91
N LYS A 94 10.45 10.29 -15.72
CA LYS A 94 10.37 11.28 -16.78
C LYS A 94 11.49 11.15 -17.80
N SER A 95 12.68 10.75 -17.35
CA SER A 95 13.87 10.57 -18.20
C SER A 95 13.93 9.20 -18.87
N ALA A 96 13.12 8.24 -18.41
CA ALA A 96 13.09 6.91 -18.98
C ALA A 96 12.64 6.92 -20.47
N PRO A 97 13.23 6.10 -21.33
CA PRO A 97 12.77 5.96 -22.69
C PRO A 97 11.35 5.38 -22.73
N TRP A 98 10.58 5.77 -23.75
CA TRP A 98 9.28 5.16 -23.98
C TRP A 98 9.41 3.65 -24.22
N PRO A 99 8.43 2.83 -23.78
CA PRO A 99 8.43 1.41 -24.06
C PRO A 99 8.48 1.13 -25.57
N ASP A 100 9.25 0.14 -25.98
CA ASP A 100 9.29 -0.31 -27.36
C ASP A 100 8.09 -1.25 -27.61
N PRO A 101 7.09 -0.83 -28.43
CA PRO A 101 5.88 -1.63 -28.63
C PRO A 101 6.17 -2.97 -29.34
N GLU A 102 7.23 -3.07 -30.15
CA GLU A 102 7.58 -4.34 -30.81
C GLU A 102 8.17 -5.35 -29.83
N ARG A 103 8.97 -4.88 -28.89
CA ARG A 103 9.59 -5.71 -27.87
C ARG A 103 8.59 -6.11 -26.78
N GLU A 104 7.83 -5.15 -26.25
CA GLU A 104 6.88 -5.39 -25.16
C GLU A 104 5.62 -6.14 -25.64
N GLY A 105 5.15 -5.86 -26.86
CA GLY A 105 4.03 -6.57 -27.48
C GLY A 105 4.31 -8.06 -27.70
N ARG A 106 5.54 -8.43 -28.04
CA ARG A 106 5.95 -9.84 -28.19
C ARG A 106 5.93 -10.61 -26.85
N SER A 107 6.28 -9.96 -25.76
CA SER A 107 6.25 -10.57 -24.42
C SER A 107 4.83 -11.00 -23.97
N MET A 108 3.80 -10.32 -24.46
CA MET A 108 2.40 -10.64 -24.14
C MET A 108 1.79 -11.67 -25.10
N ALA A 109 2.34 -11.81 -26.33
CA ALA A 109 1.79 -12.67 -27.39
C ALA A 109 2.36 -14.11 -27.37
N THR A 110 3.43 -14.40 -26.66
CA THR A 110 4.15 -15.67 -26.72
C THR A 110 3.82 -16.66 -25.60
N LYS A 111 2.60 -16.67 -25.09
CA LYS A 111 2.08 -17.89 -24.47
C LYS A 111 1.37 -18.71 -25.54
N GLU A 112 2.13 -19.49 -26.31
CA GLU A 112 1.53 -20.61 -27.03
C GLU A 112 0.86 -21.53 -26.01
N PRO A 113 -0.38 -21.96 -26.26
CA PRO A 113 -1.01 -22.98 -25.43
C PRO A 113 -0.23 -24.28 -25.55
N ALA A 114 0.13 -24.86 -24.43
CA ALA A 114 0.69 -26.20 -24.34
C ALA A 114 -0.31 -27.26 -24.75
#